data_b676e9d100199fa9282e62ff02bf6974
#
_entry.id   b676e9d100199fa9282e62ff02bf6974
#
_cell.length_a   1.000
_cell.length_b   1.000
_cell.length_c   1.000
_cell.angle_alpha   90.00
_cell.angle_beta   90.00
_cell.angle_gamma   90.00
#
_symmetry.space_group_name_H-M   'P 1'
#
loop_
_entity.id
_entity.type
_entity.pdbx_description
1 polymer ?
#
loop_
_entity_poly.entity_id
_entity_poly.type
_entity_poly.pdbx_seq_one_letter_code
_entity_poly.pdbx_strand_id
1 'polypeptide(L)'
;MASRKEYKYSIISYNQNSLRNETINIGILIFEENEYKYKILPNNSSKINGLAYSQYFKDLFKENIKLLNYYLQNYTASSLEELNQISKQIHFSTFKKVVTANVQTIFEVLLNEYVGNYYFDEQDKAQVVTAKDLAINFFNNYNVSKKVKKNIRIKPNKGLNMKINIDFAYTNGTDLNLINSVPASENSIDDWYTKMFLLSKKFDQSGNILLLNNSSSIQINEISDMLKDLSSNEKVNTIDLGNPNGINIFKEYINKIQNSDSSEEKIDVLVAKANIA
;
A
#
# COMPACT_ATOMS: atom_id res chain seq x y z
N MET A 1 20.52 33.48 -27.74
CA MET A 1 19.31 32.66 -27.90
C MET A 1 19.76 31.20 -27.93
N ALA A 2 19.16 30.36 -27.08
CA ALA A 2 19.50 28.94 -27.12
C ALA A 2 19.07 28.33 -28.46
N SER A 3 19.98 27.59 -29.13
CA SER A 3 19.71 26.92 -30.39
C SER A 3 18.63 25.82 -30.16
N ARG A 4 17.59 25.83 -30.97
CA ARG A 4 16.58 24.74 -30.96
C ARG A 4 17.21 23.51 -31.65
N LYS A 5 17.09 22.33 -30.99
CA LYS A 5 17.49 21.04 -31.52
C LYS A 5 16.27 20.15 -31.76
N GLU A 6 16.39 19.25 -32.72
CA GLU A 6 15.40 18.20 -32.96
C GLU A 6 15.75 16.96 -32.11
N TYR A 7 14.76 16.45 -31.40
CA TYR A 7 14.85 15.23 -30.61
C TYR A 7 13.81 14.22 -31.11
N LYS A 8 14.09 12.94 -30.92
CA LYS A 8 13.15 11.87 -31.17
C LYS A 8 12.62 11.36 -29.85
N TYR A 9 11.33 11.06 -29.76
CA TYR A 9 10.72 10.45 -28.59
C TYR A 9 9.80 9.30 -28.93
N SER A 10 9.60 8.40 -27.99
CA SER A 10 8.65 7.30 -28.05
C SER A 10 7.84 7.23 -26.78
N ILE A 11 6.59 6.85 -26.90
CA ILE A 11 5.69 6.58 -25.79
C ILE A 11 5.91 5.11 -25.42
N ILE A 12 6.15 4.86 -24.13
CA ILE A 12 6.25 3.51 -23.59
C ILE A 12 4.86 3.12 -23.10
N SER A 13 4.34 2.03 -23.60
CA SER A 13 3.03 1.50 -23.22
C SER A 13 3.15 0.06 -22.72
N TYR A 14 2.20 -0.32 -21.86
CA TYR A 14 2.11 -1.65 -21.27
C TYR A 14 0.77 -2.27 -21.62
N ASN A 15 0.81 -3.48 -22.16
CA ASN A 15 -0.36 -4.30 -22.47
C ASN A 15 -0.37 -5.50 -21.50
N GLN A 16 -1.25 -5.47 -20.53
CA GLN A 16 -1.36 -6.52 -19.52
C GLN A 16 -1.90 -7.83 -20.08
N ASN A 17 -2.85 -7.73 -21.02
CA ASN A 17 -3.54 -8.88 -21.59
C ASN A 17 -3.87 -8.61 -23.07
N SER A 18 -3.15 -9.28 -23.96
CA SER A 18 -3.35 -9.16 -25.40
C SER A 18 -4.78 -9.51 -25.87
N LEU A 19 -5.49 -10.36 -25.11
CA LEU A 19 -6.87 -10.74 -25.44
C LEU A 19 -7.87 -9.61 -25.16
N ARG A 20 -7.61 -8.76 -24.16
CA ARG A 20 -8.45 -7.60 -23.82
C ARG A 20 -8.05 -6.34 -24.56
N ASN A 21 -6.88 -6.33 -25.15
CA ASN A 21 -6.30 -5.18 -25.85
C ASN A 21 -6.25 -3.89 -25.01
N GLU A 22 -6.15 -4.05 -23.69
CA GLU A 22 -6.06 -2.94 -22.73
C GLU A 22 -4.61 -2.47 -22.64
N THR A 23 -4.33 -1.36 -23.30
CA THR A 23 -2.99 -0.76 -23.32
C THR A 23 -2.99 0.56 -22.58
N ILE A 24 -2.03 0.76 -21.69
CA ILE A 24 -1.82 2.04 -21.00
C ILE A 24 -0.43 2.60 -21.28
N ASN A 25 -0.35 3.91 -21.35
CA ASN A 25 0.93 4.59 -21.41
C ASN A 25 1.53 4.61 -19.99
N ILE A 26 2.76 4.11 -19.90
CA ILE A 26 3.49 3.96 -18.63
C ILE A 26 4.74 4.82 -18.56
N GLY A 27 5.19 5.43 -19.66
CA GLY A 27 6.39 6.24 -19.67
C GLY A 27 6.65 6.91 -21.00
N ILE A 28 7.69 7.74 -21.00
CA ILE A 28 8.24 8.41 -22.17
C ILE A 28 9.74 8.10 -22.23
N LEU A 29 10.24 7.93 -23.45
CA LEU A 29 11.64 7.82 -23.77
C LEU A 29 11.97 8.92 -24.78
N ILE A 30 12.99 9.74 -24.50
CA ILE A 30 13.57 10.70 -25.45
C ILE A 30 14.97 10.23 -25.80
N PHE A 31 15.25 10.25 -27.08
CA PHE A 31 16.56 9.96 -27.61
C PHE A 31 17.38 11.26 -27.70
N GLU A 32 18.49 11.32 -26.97
CA GLU A 32 19.40 12.44 -26.92
C GLU A 32 20.81 11.95 -27.32
N GLU A 33 21.23 12.27 -28.55
CA GLU A 33 22.50 11.80 -29.16
C GLU A 33 22.62 10.27 -29.14
N ASN A 34 23.39 9.70 -28.18
CA ASN A 34 23.58 8.26 -28.03
C ASN A 34 22.98 7.69 -26.73
N GLU A 35 22.25 8.49 -25.98
CA GLU A 35 21.67 8.10 -24.69
C GLU A 35 20.14 8.22 -24.70
N TYR A 36 19.51 7.45 -23.81
CA TYR A 36 18.08 7.57 -23.55
C TYR A 36 17.84 8.37 -22.27
N LYS A 37 17.01 9.39 -22.38
CA LYS A 37 16.36 9.96 -21.24
C LYS A 37 14.96 9.37 -21.13
N TYR A 38 14.65 8.72 -20.02
CA TYR A 38 13.35 8.09 -19.87
C TYR A 38 12.83 8.22 -18.44
N LYS A 39 11.51 8.13 -18.32
CA LYS A 39 10.81 8.01 -17.03
C LYS A 39 9.65 7.05 -17.23
N ILE A 40 9.50 6.11 -16.30
CA ILE A 40 8.49 5.04 -16.33
C ILE A 40 7.74 5.07 -15.01
N LEU A 41 6.44 4.81 -15.07
CA LEU A 41 5.59 4.75 -13.89
C LEU A 41 6.12 3.76 -12.85
N PRO A 42 6.08 4.14 -11.57
CA PRO A 42 6.43 3.24 -10.49
C PRO A 42 5.45 2.08 -10.39
N ASN A 43 5.94 0.94 -9.89
CA ASN A 43 5.15 -0.30 -9.77
C ASN A 43 3.90 -0.17 -8.89
N ASN A 44 3.90 0.80 -7.98
CA ASN A 44 2.83 1.07 -7.02
C ASN A 44 1.93 2.24 -7.42
N SER A 45 2.10 2.82 -8.61
CA SER A 45 1.22 3.92 -9.06
C SER A 45 -0.24 3.46 -9.11
N SER A 46 -1.17 4.36 -8.81
CA SER A 46 -2.61 4.07 -8.87
C SER A 46 -3.06 3.65 -10.26
N LYS A 47 -2.42 4.17 -11.30
CA LYS A 47 -2.67 3.76 -12.69
C LYS A 47 -2.36 2.29 -12.94
N ILE A 48 -1.24 1.78 -12.40
CA ILE A 48 -0.89 0.35 -12.48
C ILE A 48 -1.80 -0.49 -11.59
N ASN A 49 -2.06 -0.02 -10.36
CA ASN A 49 -2.95 -0.71 -9.43
C ASN A 49 -4.39 -0.84 -9.94
N GLY A 50 -4.88 0.14 -10.69
CA GLY A 50 -6.22 0.12 -11.29
C GLY A 50 -6.38 -0.93 -12.40
N LEU A 51 -5.30 -1.33 -13.07
CA LEU A 51 -5.31 -2.35 -14.10
C LEU A 51 -5.01 -3.76 -13.59
N ALA A 52 -4.23 -3.86 -12.53
CA ALA A 52 -3.77 -5.14 -12.03
C ALA A 52 -4.88 -5.87 -11.26
N TYR A 53 -5.56 -6.80 -11.92
CA TYR A 53 -6.65 -7.60 -11.34
C TYR A 53 -6.20 -8.57 -10.23
N SER A 54 -4.90 -8.86 -10.12
CA SER A 54 -4.36 -9.77 -9.12
C SER A 54 -2.91 -9.43 -8.78
N GLN A 55 -2.42 -9.98 -7.67
CA GLN A 55 -1.01 -9.85 -7.27
C GLN A 55 -0.06 -10.39 -8.34
N TYR A 56 -0.41 -11.47 -9.02
CA TYR A 56 0.38 -12.03 -10.12
C TYR A 56 0.68 -11.00 -11.22
N PHE A 57 -0.31 -10.21 -11.63
CA PHE A 57 -0.09 -9.18 -12.66
C PHE A 57 0.77 -8.02 -12.17
N LYS A 58 0.71 -7.67 -10.88
CA LYS A 58 1.61 -6.67 -10.29
C LYS A 58 3.06 -7.15 -10.28
N ASP A 59 3.27 -8.40 -9.92
CA ASP A 59 4.60 -9.01 -9.91
C ASP A 59 5.16 -9.13 -11.33
N LEU A 60 4.33 -9.51 -12.30
CA LEU A 60 4.71 -9.55 -13.73
C LEU A 60 5.09 -8.17 -14.26
N PHE A 61 4.32 -7.14 -13.95
CA PHE A 61 4.66 -5.76 -14.31
C PHE A 61 6.01 -5.36 -13.72
N LYS A 62 6.21 -5.60 -12.43
CA LYS A 62 7.46 -5.30 -11.73
C LYS A 62 8.68 -5.96 -12.40
N GLU A 63 8.57 -7.23 -12.76
CA GLU A 63 9.67 -7.94 -13.44
C GLU A 63 9.91 -7.39 -14.86
N ASN A 64 8.88 -7.07 -15.61
CA ASN A 64 9.03 -6.42 -16.93
C ASN A 64 9.73 -5.06 -16.82
N ILE A 65 9.36 -4.24 -15.81
CA ILE A 65 10.01 -2.93 -15.61
C ILE A 65 11.47 -3.07 -15.18
N LYS A 66 11.80 -4.05 -14.33
CA LYS A 66 13.19 -4.33 -14.00
C LYS A 66 14.02 -4.69 -15.25
N LEU A 67 13.48 -5.58 -16.07
CA LEU A 67 14.12 -5.99 -17.31
C LEU A 67 14.32 -4.80 -18.24
N LEU A 68 13.29 -3.98 -18.45
CA LEU A 68 13.37 -2.78 -19.27
C LEU A 68 14.42 -1.79 -18.75
N ASN A 69 14.44 -1.49 -17.45
CA ASN A 69 15.41 -0.60 -16.85
C ASN A 69 16.85 -1.13 -17.04
N TYR A 70 17.04 -2.44 -16.87
CA TYR A 70 18.34 -3.07 -17.10
C TYR A 70 18.82 -2.86 -18.53
N TYR A 71 17.95 -3.06 -19.53
CA TYR A 71 18.32 -2.86 -20.93
C TYR A 71 18.60 -1.40 -21.26
N LEU A 72 17.74 -0.48 -20.82
CA LEU A 72 17.93 0.96 -21.08
C LEU A 72 19.17 1.55 -20.39
N GLN A 73 19.63 0.95 -19.28
CA GLN A 73 20.83 1.40 -18.58
C GLN A 73 22.13 0.81 -19.13
N ASN A 74 22.08 -0.40 -19.70
CA ASN A 74 23.29 -1.14 -20.06
C ASN A 74 23.50 -1.29 -21.58
N TYR A 75 22.49 -1.04 -22.39
CA TYR A 75 22.55 -1.22 -23.83
C TYR A 75 22.05 0.02 -24.56
N THR A 76 22.73 0.34 -25.66
CA THR A 76 22.28 1.37 -26.61
C THR A 76 21.50 0.65 -27.70
N ALA A 77 20.20 0.79 -27.73
CA ALA A 77 19.41 0.22 -28.81
C ALA A 77 19.56 1.09 -30.08
N SER A 78 19.96 0.49 -31.18
CA SER A 78 20.12 1.17 -32.46
C SER A 78 18.79 1.38 -33.17
N SER A 79 17.76 0.58 -32.82
CA SER A 79 16.46 0.63 -33.47
C SER A 79 15.29 0.43 -32.48
N LEU A 80 14.13 0.88 -32.88
CA LEU A 80 12.87 0.66 -32.15
C LEU A 80 12.50 -0.83 -32.08
N GLU A 81 12.88 -1.61 -33.07
CA GLU A 81 12.63 -3.05 -33.13
C GLU A 81 13.36 -3.79 -32.03
N GLU A 82 14.61 -3.40 -31.73
CA GLU A 82 15.36 -3.96 -30.62
C GLU A 82 14.67 -3.67 -29.27
N LEU A 83 14.18 -2.45 -29.08
CA LEU A 83 13.45 -2.08 -27.86
C LEU A 83 12.14 -2.91 -27.71
N ASN A 84 11.39 -3.12 -28.78
CA ASN A 84 10.17 -3.90 -28.76
C ASN A 84 10.37 -5.42 -28.55
N GLN A 85 11.62 -5.91 -28.65
CA GLN A 85 11.95 -7.31 -28.34
C GLN A 85 12.22 -7.55 -26.83
N ILE A 86 12.36 -6.51 -26.05
CA ILE A 86 12.66 -6.63 -24.60
C ILE A 86 11.53 -7.35 -23.85
N SER A 87 10.28 -7.06 -24.18
CA SER A 87 9.11 -7.67 -23.54
C SER A 87 7.93 -7.73 -24.51
N LYS A 88 7.14 -8.80 -24.39
CA LYS A 88 5.87 -8.93 -25.13
C LYS A 88 4.77 -8.00 -24.61
N GLN A 89 4.89 -7.52 -23.40
CA GLN A 89 3.91 -6.64 -22.77
C GLN A 89 4.27 -5.15 -22.89
N ILE A 90 5.54 -4.83 -23.11
CA ILE A 90 5.99 -3.44 -23.24
C ILE A 90 6.15 -3.11 -24.71
N HIS A 91 5.55 -2.03 -25.13
CA HIS A 91 5.57 -1.55 -26.52
C HIS A 91 6.04 -0.11 -26.57
N PHE A 92 6.89 0.18 -27.53
CA PHE A 92 7.33 1.52 -27.86
C PHE A 92 6.57 2.00 -29.10
N SER A 93 6.02 3.21 -29.04
CA SER A 93 5.43 3.83 -30.24
C SER A 93 6.52 4.10 -31.28
N THR A 94 6.14 4.26 -32.53
CA THR A 94 7.04 4.81 -33.56
C THR A 94 7.63 6.15 -33.08
N PHE A 95 8.90 6.40 -33.41
CA PHE A 95 9.56 7.64 -33.02
C PHE A 95 8.85 8.86 -33.62
N LYS A 96 8.50 9.78 -32.77
CA LYS A 96 7.98 11.10 -33.10
C LYS A 96 9.09 12.14 -32.92
N LYS A 97 8.97 13.26 -33.61
CA LYS A 97 9.96 14.34 -33.56
C LYS A 97 9.43 15.51 -32.73
N VAL A 98 10.30 16.15 -31.99
CA VAL A 98 10.03 17.39 -31.28
C VAL A 98 11.22 18.34 -31.39
N VAL A 99 10.96 19.63 -31.59
CA VAL A 99 11.99 20.66 -31.72
C VAL A 99 11.91 21.58 -30.50
N THR A 100 12.97 21.64 -29.72
CA THR A 100 13.00 22.43 -28.49
C THR A 100 14.39 23.00 -28.22
N ALA A 101 14.44 24.09 -27.46
CA ALA A 101 15.66 24.63 -26.88
C ALA A 101 15.96 24.04 -25.49
N ASN A 102 14.96 23.38 -24.86
CA ASN A 102 15.08 22.79 -23.53
C ASN A 102 14.40 21.40 -23.51
N VAL A 103 15.23 20.37 -23.58
CA VAL A 103 14.77 18.98 -23.59
C VAL A 103 14.08 18.60 -22.27
N GLN A 104 14.49 19.16 -21.13
CA GLN A 104 13.89 18.87 -19.84
C GLN A 104 12.43 19.35 -19.79
N THR A 105 12.19 20.59 -20.22
CA THR A 105 10.83 21.17 -20.22
C THR A 105 9.89 20.36 -21.12
N ILE A 106 10.35 20.02 -22.34
CA ILE A 106 9.49 19.26 -23.25
C ILE A 106 9.27 17.83 -22.75
N PHE A 107 10.24 17.24 -22.06
CA PHE A 107 10.11 15.91 -21.46
C PHE A 107 8.99 15.89 -20.41
N GLU A 108 8.93 16.88 -19.52
CA GLU A 108 7.88 17.01 -18.52
C GLU A 108 6.50 17.23 -19.16
N VAL A 109 6.44 18.04 -20.23
CA VAL A 109 5.20 18.24 -20.98
C VAL A 109 4.69 16.92 -21.58
N LEU A 110 5.58 16.15 -22.23
CA LEU A 110 5.23 14.86 -22.83
C LEU A 110 4.78 13.85 -21.75
N LEU A 111 5.49 13.80 -20.61
CA LEU A 111 5.09 12.96 -19.51
C LEU A 111 3.68 13.30 -18.99
N ASN A 112 3.41 14.60 -18.82
CA ASN A 112 2.09 15.03 -18.36
C ASN A 112 0.98 14.69 -19.35
N GLU A 113 1.22 14.92 -20.63
CA GLU A 113 0.21 14.72 -21.68
C GLU A 113 -0.10 13.24 -21.95
N TYR A 114 0.93 12.39 -22.02
CA TYR A 114 0.75 11.00 -22.41
C TYR A 114 0.60 10.03 -21.23
N VAL A 115 1.17 10.35 -20.07
CA VAL A 115 1.17 9.46 -18.89
C VAL A 115 0.39 10.05 -17.74
N GLY A 116 0.55 11.36 -17.46
CA GLY A 116 0.03 12.09 -16.32
C GLY A 116 1.08 12.21 -15.20
N ASN A 117 1.57 13.43 -14.95
CA ASN A 117 2.58 13.69 -13.93
C ASN A 117 2.11 13.26 -12.53
N TYR A 118 0.82 13.38 -12.25
CA TYR A 118 0.20 12.95 -10.99
C TYR A 118 0.60 11.52 -10.57
N TYR A 119 0.70 10.60 -11.52
CA TYR A 119 1.02 9.20 -11.23
C TYR A 119 2.49 8.95 -10.88
N PHE A 120 3.38 9.92 -11.16
CA PHE A 120 4.78 9.88 -10.74
C PHE A 120 4.98 10.49 -9.36
N ASP A 121 4.23 11.53 -9.04
CA ASP A 121 4.30 12.25 -7.77
C ASP A 121 3.72 11.43 -6.59
N GLU A 122 2.98 10.37 -6.91
CA GLU A 122 2.56 9.37 -5.91
C GLU A 122 3.73 8.70 -5.19
N GLN A 123 4.95 8.72 -5.77
CA GLN A 123 6.15 8.21 -5.10
C GLN A 123 6.75 9.19 -4.08
N ASP A 124 6.59 10.49 -4.30
CA ASP A 124 7.08 11.52 -3.36
C ASP A 124 6.19 11.67 -2.12
N LYS A 125 4.99 11.15 -2.18
CA LYS A 125 4.28 10.75 -0.96
C LYS A 125 4.99 9.50 -0.47
N ALA A 126 6.04 9.69 0.35
CA ALA A 126 6.73 8.64 1.08
C ALA A 126 5.66 7.60 1.47
N GLN A 127 5.85 6.36 1.05
CA GLN A 127 4.85 5.29 1.28
C GLN A 127 4.53 5.35 2.77
N VAL A 128 3.36 5.91 3.10
CA VAL A 128 2.98 6.15 4.49
C VAL A 128 2.94 4.77 5.13
N VAL A 129 4.01 4.45 5.86
CA VAL A 129 4.09 3.17 6.56
C VAL A 129 3.01 3.21 7.62
N THR A 130 1.93 2.48 7.39
CA THR A 130 0.81 2.46 8.31
C THR A 130 1.15 1.71 9.59
N ALA A 131 0.45 1.99 10.67
CA ALA A 131 0.58 1.19 11.90
C ALA A 131 0.30 -0.30 11.65
N LYS A 132 -0.58 -0.61 10.69
CA LYS A 132 -0.87 -1.98 10.23
C LYS A 132 0.36 -2.64 9.60
N ASP A 133 1.07 -1.93 8.72
CA ASP A 133 2.27 -2.46 8.05
C ASP A 133 3.39 -2.72 9.06
N LEU A 134 3.58 -1.80 10.02
CA LEU A 134 4.52 -1.99 11.11
C LEU A 134 4.17 -3.23 11.93
N ALA A 135 2.90 -3.40 12.33
CA ALA A 135 2.46 -4.57 13.07
C ALA A 135 2.71 -5.88 12.31
N ILE A 136 2.43 -5.92 10.99
CA ILE A 136 2.73 -7.09 10.15
C ILE A 136 4.23 -7.42 10.17
N ASN A 137 5.07 -6.41 10.04
CA ASN A 137 6.53 -6.58 10.08
C ASN A 137 6.98 -7.13 11.44
N PHE A 138 6.44 -6.63 12.55
CA PHE A 138 6.70 -7.18 13.88
C PHE A 138 6.25 -8.63 14.00
N PHE A 139 5.03 -8.99 13.58
CA PHE A 139 4.53 -10.35 13.66
C PHE A 139 5.40 -11.33 12.86
N ASN A 140 5.91 -10.91 11.71
CA ASN A 140 6.80 -11.72 10.89
C ASN A 140 8.18 -11.89 11.55
N ASN A 141 8.78 -10.79 12.02
CA ASN A 141 10.12 -10.76 12.62
C ASN A 141 10.20 -11.59 13.92
N TYR A 142 9.10 -11.63 14.67
CA TYR A 142 9.01 -12.39 15.92
C TYR A 142 8.36 -13.78 15.77
N ASN A 143 8.08 -14.21 14.52
CA ASN A 143 7.49 -15.51 14.20
C ASN A 143 6.13 -15.79 14.88
N VAL A 144 5.33 -14.76 15.14
CA VAL A 144 3.99 -14.90 15.74
C VAL A 144 2.84 -14.84 14.72
N SER A 145 3.14 -14.73 13.44
CA SER A 145 2.14 -14.59 12.38
C SER A 145 1.11 -15.71 12.35
N LYS A 146 1.49 -16.95 12.76
CA LYS A 146 0.58 -18.11 12.85
C LYS A 146 -0.36 -18.07 14.06
N LYS A 147 -0.05 -17.21 15.04
CA LYS A 147 -0.85 -17.02 16.28
C LYS A 147 -1.83 -15.86 16.18
N VAL A 148 -1.77 -15.11 15.07
CA VAL A 148 -2.58 -13.91 14.83
C VAL A 148 -3.39 -14.10 13.56
N LYS A 149 -4.70 -14.02 13.67
CA LYS A 149 -5.59 -14.04 12.51
C LYS A 149 -5.78 -12.63 11.96
N LYS A 150 -5.72 -12.49 10.63
CA LYS A 150 -5.83 -11.19 9.93
C LYS A 150 -7.23 -10.99 9.36
N ASN A 151 -7.65 -9.72 9.27
CA ASN A 151 -8.86 -9.28 8.56
C ASN A 151 -10.14 -10.00 9.01
N ILE A 152 -10.40 -10.00 10.30
CA ILE A 152 -11.61 -10.61 10.86
C ILE A 152 -12.78 -9.63 10.84
N ARG A 153 -14.00 -10.18 10.90
CA ARG A 153 -15.24 -9.39 10.99
C ARG A 153 -15.99 -9.75 12.26
N ILE A 154 -16.26 -8.75 13.08
CA ILE A 154 -16.92 -8.91 14.38
C ILE A 154 -18.17 -8.06 14.45
N LYS A 155 -19.26 -8.61 15.01
CA LYS A 155 -20.42 -7.85 15.45
C LYS A 155 -20.15 -7.26 16.83
N PRO A 156 -20.38 -5.96 17.06
CA PRO A 156 -20.21 -5.35 18.39
C PRO A 156 -21.12 -5.98 19.45
N ASN A 157 -22.36 -6.31 19.10
CA ASN A 157 -23.31 -7.08 19.94
C ASN A 157 -24.39 -7.72 19.08
N LYS A 158 -25.26 -8.55 19.73
CA LYS A 158 -26.39 -9.29 19.11
C LYS A 158 -27.41 -8.40 18.40
N GLY A 159 -27.68 -7.21 18.93
CA GLY A 159 -28.73 -6.31 18.44
C GLY A 159 -28.33 -5.52 17.19
N LEU A 160 -27.06 -5.61 16.74
CA LEU A 160 -26.56 -4.84 15.62
C LEU A 160 -26.22 -5.75 14.43
N ASN A 161 -26.85 -5.48 13.28
CA ASN A 161 -26.53 -6.19 12.03
C ASN A 161 -25.21 -5.70 11.36
N MET A 162 -24.52 -4.75 11.98
CA MET A 162 -23.27 -4.22 11.49
C MET A 162 -22.09 -5.11 11.89
N LYS A 163 -21.20 -5.41 10.91
CA LYS A 163 -19.93 -6.07 11.17
C LYS A 163 -18.80 -5.07 11.03
N ILE A 164 -17.90 -5.06 12.01
CA ILE A 164 -16.71 -4.21 12.02
C ILE A 164 -15.52 -5.03 11.55
N ASN A 165 -14.76 -4.49 10.62
CA ASN A 165 -13.49 -5.09 10.18
C ASN A 165 -12.41 -4.78 11.21
N ILE A 166 -11.72 -5.81 11.66
CA ILE A 166 -10.60 -5.75 12.60
C ILE A 166 -9.37 -6.27 11.89
N ASP A 167 -8.26 -5.56 12.02
CA ASP A 167 -7.02 -5.91 11.32
C ASP A 167 -6.46 -7.25 11.78
N PHE A 168 -6.39 -7.47 13.10
CA PHE A 168 -5.83 -8.69 13.68
C PHE A 168 -6.57 -9.10 14.94
N ALA A 169 -6.56 -10.41 15.21
CA ALA A 169 -7.00 -10.97 16.48
C ALA A 169 -6.07 -12.08 16.95
N TYR A 170 -5.99 -12.25 18.26
CA TYR A 170 -5.35 -13.39 18.90
C TYR A 170 -6.15 -13.80 20.14
N THR A 171 -5.85 -14.98 20.69
CA THR A 171 -6.48 -15.44 21.93
C THR A 171 -5.43 -15.79 22.98
N ASN A 172 -5.78 -15.62 24.26
CA ASN A 172 -5.00 -16.16 25.40
C ASN A 172 -5.64 -17.42 25.98
N GLY A 173 -6.47 -18.09 25.18
CA GLY A 173 -7.20 -19.31 25.53
C GLY A 173 -8.71 -19.10 25.59
N THR A 174 -9.20 -18.22 26.45
CA THR A 174 -10.64 -17.93 26.62
C THR A 174 -11.06 -16.60 26.04
N ASP A 175 -10.15 -15.63 26.01
CA ASP A 175 -10.46 -14.26 25.64
C ASP A 175 -10.04 -13.98 24.20
N LEU A 176 -10.90 -13.27 23.48
CA LEU A 176 -10.63 -12.79 22.13
C LEU A 176 -10.06 -11.36 22.22
N ASN A 177 -8.78 -11.22 21.93
CA ASN A 177 -8.11 -9.93 21.89
C ASN A 177 -8.06 -9.40 20.47
N LEU A 178 -8.41 -8.14 20.28
CA LEU A 178 -8.54 -7.46 19.00
C LEU A 178 -7.44 -6.42 18.85
N ILE A 179 -6.87 -6.31 17.65
CA ILE A 179 -5.90 -5.28 17.31
C ILE A 179 -6.40 -4.56 16.05
N ASN A 180 -6.53 -3.25 16.13
CA ASN A 180 -6.93 -2.44 14.99
C ASN A 180 -6.04 -1.21 14.84
N SER A 181 -5.78 -0.81 13.61
CA SER A 181 -4.89 0.29 13.30
C SER A 181 -5.67 1.55 12.94
N VAL A 182 -5.16 2.70 13.36
CA VAL A 182 -5.65 4.00 12.90
C VAL A 182 -5.41 4.08 11.38
N PRO A 183 -6.41 4.43 10.57
CA PRO A 183 -6.23 4.58 9.13
C PRO A 183 -5.34 5.78 8.81
N ALA A 184 -4.56 5.67 7.73
CA ALA A 184 -3.68 6.74 7.29
C ALA A 184 -4.41 7.86 6.52
N SER A 185 -5.65 7.64 6.09
CA SER A 185 -6.44 8.60 5.33
C SER A 185 -7.42 9.35 6.22
N GLU A 186 -7.37 10.69 6.20
CA GLU A 186 -8.30 11.56 6.91
C GLU A 186 -9.77 11.19 6.64
N ASN A 187 -10.13 10.94 5.40
CA ASN A 187 -11.50 10.61 5.00
C ASN A 187 -12.07 9.34 5.65
N SER A 188 -11.23 8.51 6.26
CA SER A 188 -11.65 7.25 6.88
C SER A 188 -11.57 7.28 8.41
N ILE A 189 -11.08 8.36 9.01
CA ILE A 189 -10.85 8.45 10.46
C ILE A 189 -12.15 8.51 11.23
N ASP A 190 -13.12 9.33 10.82
CA ASP A 190 -14.40 9.48 11.49
C ASP A 190 -15.21 8.18 11.49
N ASP A 191 -15.25 7.49 10.35
CA ASP A 191 -15.90 6.19 10.23
C ASP A 191 -15.20 5.14 11.09
N TRP A 192 -13.86 5.14 11.10
CA TRP A 192 -13.06 4.28 11.95
C TRP A 192 -13.31 4.56 13.43
N TYR A 193 -13.26 5.82 13.85
CA TYR A 193 -13.52 6.22 15.24
C TYR A 193 -14.91 5.78 15.70
N THR A 194 -15.94 6.05 14.91
CA THR A 194 -17.31 5.63 15.19
C THR A 194 -17.41 4.12 15.40
N LYS A 195 -16.77 3.32 14.54
CA LYS A 195 -16.72 1.87 14.65
C LYS A 195 -15.99 1.39 15.90
N MET A 196 -14.85 1.99 16.21
CA MET A 196 -14.05 1.64 17.40
C MET A 196 -14.77 2.06 18.69
N PHE A 197 -15.41 3.22 18.71
CA PHE A 197 -16.24 3.65 19.83
C PHE A 197 -17.41 2.68 20.08
N LEU A 198 -18.12 2.29 19.02
CA LEU A 198 -19.19 1.33 19.13
C LEU A 198 -18.69 -0.04 19.62
N LEU A 199 -17.56 -0.50 19.11
CA LEU A 199 -16.92 -1.73 19.54
C LEU A 199 -16.53 -1.67 21.03
N SER A 200 -15.87 -0.59 21.46
CA SER A 200 -15.43 -0.43 22.85
C SER A 200 -16.58 -0.46 23.86
N LYS A 201 -17.76 0.07 23.50
CA LYS A 201 -18.94 0.15 24.38
C LYS A 201 -19.81 -1.10 24.34
N LYS A 202 -19.79 -1.87 23.26
CA LYS A 202 -20.76 -2.94 22.99
C LYS A 202 -20.15 -4.33 22.83
N PHE A 203 -18.82 -4.46 22.87
CA PHE A 203 -18.16 -5.74 22.73
C PHE A 203 -18.32 -6.56 24.01
N ASP A 204 -19.19 -7.58 23.94
CA ASP A 204 -19.60 -8.39 25.09
C ASP A 204 -18.61 -9.51 25.46
N GLN A 205 -17.56 -9.70 24.64
CA GLN A 205 -16.55 -10.74 24.90
C GLN A 205 -15.54 -10.27 25.96
N SER A 206 -15.00 -11.23 26.70
CA SER A 206 -13.78 -11.02 27.47
C SER A 206 -12.59 -10.83 26.50
N GLY A 207 -11.72 -9.89 26.82
CA GLY A 207 -10.56 -9.56 26.01
C GLY A 207 -10.39 -8.06 25.82
N ASN A 208 -9.25 -7.68 25.30
CA ASN A 208 -8.86 -6.30 25.13
C ASN A 208 -8.88 -5.88 23.66
N ILE A 209 -9.06 -4.59 23.44
CA ILE A 209 -8.93 -3.95 22.15
C ILE A 209 -7.64 -3.14 22.18
N LEU A 210 -6.69 -3.45 21.30
CA LEU A 210 -5.47 -2.69 21.12
C LEU A 210 -5.57 -1.84 19.87
N LEU A 211 -5.46 -0.53 20.01
CA LEU A 211 -5.45 0.42 18.91
C LEU A 211 -4.01 0.84 18.63
N LEU A 212 -3.58 0.66 17.38
CA LEU A 212 -2.23 1.00 16.92
C LEU A 212 -2.26 2.29 16.13
N ASN A 213 -1.42 3.23 16.52
CA ASN A 213 -1.15 4.47 15.78
C ASN A 213 0.28 4.47 15.25
N ASN A 214 0.56 5.31 14.24
CA ASN A 214 1.90 5.65 13.79
C ASN A 214 2.00 7.18 13.63
N SER A 215 2.30 7.88 14.71
CA SER A 215 2.40 9.34 14.74
C SER A 215 3.52 9.91 13.85
N SER A 216 4.51 9.10 13.46
CA SER A 216 5.55 9.53 12.52
C SER A 216 5.05 9.68 11.08
N SER A 217 3.94 9.03 10.74
CA SER A 217 3.37 9.04 9.39
C SER A 217 2.01 9.75 9.29
N ILE A 218 1.32 9.98 10.41
CA ILE A 218 0.00 10.61 10.45
C ILE A 218 0.05 11.81 11.40
N GLN A 219 0.04 13.00 10.85
CA GLN A 219 0.04 14.27 11.62
C GLN A 219 -1.38 14.87 11.65
N ILE A 220 -2.32 14.18 12.29
CA ILE A 220 -3.67 14.69 12.48
C ILE A 220 -3.88 14.92 13.97
N ASN A 221 -4.02 16.17 14.37
CA ASN A 221 -4.16 16.58 15.77
C ASN A 221 -5.37 15.91 16.47
N GLU A 222 -6.46 15.71 15.75
CA GLU A 222 -7.71 15.10 16.25
C GLU A 222 -7.56 13.64 16.68
N ILE A 223 -6.62 12.89 16.09
CA ILE A 223 -6.40 11.47 16.44
C ILE A 223 -6.01 11.31 17.90
N SER A 224 -5.20 12.19 18.45
CA SER A 224 -4.77 12.12 19.85
C SER A 224 -5.98 12.17 20.80
N ASP A 225 -6.93 13.03 20.52
CA ASP A 225 -8.12 13.20 21.37
C ASP A 225 -9.10 12.06 21.18
N MET A 226 -9.28 11.56 19.96
CA MET A 226 -10.06 10.35 19.68
C MET A 226 -9.49 9.11 20.40
N LEU A 227 -8.16 8.93 20.38
CA LEU A 227 -7.51 7.82 21.07
C LEU A 227 -7.62 7.94 22.58
N LYS A 228 -7.53 9.14 23.17
CA LYS A 228 -7.77 9.38 24.59
C LYS A 228 -9.20 9.05 24.99
N ASP A 229 -10.19 9.47 24.20
CA ASP A 229 -11.59 9.15 24.45
C ASP A 229 -11.83 7.64 24.41
N LEU A 230 -11.34 6.95 23.37
CA LEU A 230 -11.46 5.49 23.27
C LEU A 230 -10.76 4.77 24.44
N SER A 231 -9.59 5.22 24.85
CA SER A 231 -8.83 4.63 25.98
C SER A 231 -9.41 4.95 27.36
N SER A 232 -10.44 5.78 27.44
CA SER A 232 -11.23 5.94 28.67
C SER A 232 -11.97 4.65 29.06
N ASN A 233 -12.13 3.72 28.14
CA ASN A 233 -12.64 2.38 28.40
C ASN A 233 -11.50 1.44 28.82
N GLU A 234 -11.63 0.78 29.96
CA GLU A 234 -10.61 -0.12 30.55
C GLU A 234 -10.18 -1.26 29.63
N LYS A 235 -11.03 -1.67 28.68
CA LYS A 235 -10.72 -2.70 27.68
C LYS A 235 -9.90 -2.20 26.51
N VAL A 236 -9.74 -0.88 26.35
CA VAL A 236 -9.05 -0.28 25.21
C VAL A 236 -7.68 0.21 25.59
N ASN A 237 -6.67 -0.31 24.93
CA ASN A 237 -5.29 0.15 25.05
C ASN A 237 -4.84 0.79 23.73
N THR A 238 -3.99 1.81 23.83
CA THR A 238 -3.44 2.50 22.66
C THR A 238 -1.92 2.41 22.65
N ILE A 239 -1.33 2.15 21.49
CA ILE A 239 0.12 2.12 21.31
C ILE A 239 0.47 2.92 20.05
N ASP A 240 1.43 3.84 20.20
CA ASP A 240 1.98 4.59 19.09
C ASP A 240 3.29 3.96 18.62
N LEU A 241 3.25 3.30 17.47
CA LEU A 241 4.42 2.68 16.84
C LEU A 241 5.34 3.71 16.16
N GLY A 242 4.97 4.99 16.13
CA GLY A 242 5.78 6.08 15.62
C GLY A 242 6.88 6.53 16.61
N ASN A 243 6.90 6.02 17.84
CA ASN A 243 7.90 6.38 18.83
C ASN A 243 8.54 5.15 19.51
N PRO A 244 9.78 5.29 20.03
CA PRO A 244 10.52 4.17 20.63
C PRO A 244 9.82 3.52 21.85
N ASN A 245 9.12 4.31 22.68
CA ASN A 245 8.42 3.77 23.86
C ASN A 245 7.27 2.88 23.42
N GLY A 246 6.46 3.32 22.45
CA GLY A 246 5.37 2.53 21.90
C GLY A 246 5.87 1.24 21.27
N ILE A 247 6.98 1.29 20.54
CA ILE A 247 7.63 0.09 19.99
C ILE A 247 8.01 -0.90 21.09
N ASN A 248 8.57 -0.46 22.20
CA ASN A 248 8.95 -1.33 23.32
C ASN A 248 7.71 -1.95 23.98
N ILE A 249 6.65 -1.17 24.22
CA ILE A 249 5.38 -1.68 24.74
C ILE A 249 4.78 -2.71 23.78
N PHE A 250 4.83 -2.45 22.46
CA PHE A 250 4.31 -3.39 21.48
C PHE A 250 5.10 -4.71 21.45
N LYS A 251 6.42 -4.68 21.65
CA LYS A 251 7.24 -5.89 21.81
C LYS A 251 6.81 -6.74 23.00
N GLU A 252 6.41 -6.12 24.12
CA GLU A 252 5.85 -6.85 25.26
C GLU A 252 4.52 -7.54 24.90
N TYR A 253 3.64 -6.89 24.12
CA TYR A 253 2.45 -7.52 23.57
C TYR A 253 2.79 -8.69 22.66
N ILE A 254 3.77 -8.57 21.79
CA ILE A 254 4.26 -9.65 20.93
C ILE A 254 4.72 -10.85 21.77
N ASN A 255 5.48 -10.61 22.84
CA ASN A 255 5.91 -11.67 23.75
C ASN A 255 4.71 -12.36 24.43
N LYS A 256 3.67 -11.63 24.81
CA LYS A 256 2.42 -12.22 25.32
C LYS A 256 1.75 -13.10 24.27
N ILE A 257 1.66 -12.65 23.02
CA ILE A 257 1.12 -13.45 21.91
C ILE A 257 1.99 -14.69 21.67
N GLN A 258 3.32 -14.57 21.72
CA GLN A 258 4.24 -15.67 21.52
C GLN A 258 4.06 -16.78 22.57
N ASN A 259 3.80 -16.39 23.81
CA ASN A 259 3.59 -17.31 24.93
C ASN A 259 2.14 -17.77 25.08
N SER A 260 1.20 -17.22 24.33
CA SER A 260 -0.21 -17.61 24.36
C SER A 260 -0.45 -18.92 23.62
N ASP A 261 -1.54 -19.58 23.98
CA ASP A 261 -2.06 -20.76 23.27
C ASP A 261 -3.00 -20.33 22.12
N SER A 262 -2.58 -19.33 21.34
CA SER A 262 -3.34 -18.80 20.21
C SER A 262 -3.10 -19.63 18.95
N SER A 263 -4.20 -19.95 18.25
CA SER A 263 -4.19 -20.53 16.90
C SER A 263 -5.36 -19.98 16.08
N GLU A 264 -5.27 -20.03 14.76
CA GLU A 264 -6.35 -19.56 13.87
C GLU A 264 -7.68 -20.27 14.16
N GLU A 265 -7.65 -21.58 14.42
CA GLU A 265 -8.85 -22.37 14.72
C GLU A 265 -9.55 -21.89 16.01
N LYS A 266 -8.77 -21.64 17.08
CA LYS A 266 -9.31 -21.13 18.35
C LYS A 266 -9.89 -19.73 18.18
N ILE A 267 -9.22 -18.87 17.40
CA ILE A 267 -9.72 -17.54 17.08
C ILE A 267 -11.06 -17.65 16.33
N ASP A 268 -11.17 -18.55 15.34
CA ASP A 268 -12.40 -18.73 14.57
C ASP A 268 -13.58 -19.16 15.45
N VAL A 269 -13.36 -20.05 16.39
CA VAL A 269 -14.38 -20.46 17.35
C VAL A 269 -14.86 -19.25 18.18
N LEU A 270 -13.93 -18.42 18.66
CA LEU A 270 -14.29 -17.24 19.47
C LEU A 270 -14.96 -16.15 18.63
N VAL A 271 -14.49 -15.91 17.41
CA VAL A 271 -15.14 -14.99 16.46
C VAL A 271 -16.55 -15.46 16.09
N ALA A 272 -16.73 -16.75 15.86
CA ALA A 272 -18.07 -17.31 15.60
C ALA A 272 -19.00 -17.11 16.81
N LYS A 273 -18.54 -17.39 18.02
CA LYS A 273 -19.30 -17.11 19.26
C LYS A 273 -19.66 -15.63 19.39
N ALA A 274 -18.70 -14.70 19.16
CA ALA A 274 -18.94 -13.27 19.20
C ALA A 274 -19.99 -12.80 18.17
N ASN A 275 -20.05 -13.45 17.02
CA ASN A 275 -21.00 -13.10 15.95
C ASN A 275 -22.39 -13.72 16.12
N ILE A 276 -22.52 -14.78 16.91
CA ILE A 276 -23.80 -15.46 17.24
C ILE A 276 -24.37 -14.91 18.55
N ALA A 277 -23.49 -14.57 19.43
CA ALA A 277 -23.82 -13.93 20.71
C ALA A 277 -24.26 -12.50 20.50
#